data_0da77a64dcfa53f3953b949a4a47ca98
#
_entry.id   0da77a64dcfa53f3953b949a4a47ca98
#
_cell.length_a   1.000
_cell.length_b   1.000
_cell.length_c   1.000
_cell.angle_alpha   90.00
_cell.angle_beta   90.00
_cell.angle_gamma   90.00
#
_symmetry.space_group_name_H-M   'P 1'
#
loop_
_entity.id
_entity.type
_entity.pdbx_description
1 polymer ?
#
loop_
_entity_poly.entity_id
_entity_poly.type
_entity_poly.pdbx_seq_one_letter_code
_entity_poly.pdbx_strand_id
1 'polypeptide(L)'
;MIDDTVSKKLMKKIRILCWVTTVPGTLESKARAVNNTWAKRCDKTLFVIADDPSLPENTQEDILRVKVPNGRNHLTAKTVQTLKYIHNHYLTQYDWFLKADDDTYIVMENLKFLLSHYNHRKPIYLGHLFKKYSKYGYMSGGAGYVLSRKALRMLVKKGYRIPGKCREDGGDEDVALAHCLQSVNVHVHSTIDKFGRESFLPFSGFAHVYGPMPPGLEEWDRNVPKIGSECCSQLLISFHYVKPDFMLMLEHLLYRTSVYGRKISEEGVKNLFNIGPVKPLTYSPKR
;
A
#
# COMPACT_ATOMS: atom_id res chain seq x y z
N MET A 1 31.22 2.96 -1.69
CA MET A 1 30.20 3.84 -1.08
C MET A 1 29.01 3.87 -2.03
N ILE A 2 27.80 3.61 -1.54
CA ILE A 2 26.57 3.64 -2.36
C ILE A 2 26.19 5.11 -2.55
N ASP A 3 26.00 5.56 -3.78
CA ASP A 3 25.46 6.91 -4.06
C ASP A 3 23.94 6.88 -3.94
N ASP A 4 23.41 7.48 -2.88
CA ASP A 4 22.00 7.59 -2.59
C ASP A 4 21.45 9.02 -2.76
N THR A 5 22.20 9.89 -3.43
CA THR A 5 21.88 11.33 -3.60
C THR A 5 20.53 11.53 -4.28
N VAL A 6 20.23 10.74 -5.32
CA VAL A 6 18.95 10.83 -6.06
C VAL A 6 17.79 10.41 -5.18
N SER A 7 17.93 9.29 -4.46
CA SER A 7 16.87 8.80 -3.56
C SER A 7 16.61 9.78 -2.41
N LYS A 8 17.64 10.36 -1.82
CA LYS A 8 17.51 11.38 -0.76
C LYS A 8 16.77 12.63 -1.21
N LYS A 9 17.01 13.12 -2.45
CA LYS A 9 16.26 14.23 -3.03
C LYS A 9 14.77 13.88 -3.20
N LEU A 10 14.50 12.69 -3.72
CA LEU A 10 13.16 12.18 -3.93
C LEU A 10 12.42 12.00 -2.60
N MET A 11 13.10 11.45 -1.57
CA MET A 11 12.55 11.25 -0.23
C MET A 11 12.04 12.55 0.40
N LYS A 12 12.72 13.68 0.18
CA LYS A 12 12.29 15.00 0.67
C LYS A 12 11.14 15.61 -0.13
N LYS A 13 11.01 15.26 -1.42
CA LYS A 13 10.02 15.85 -2.34
C LYS A 13 8.62 15.24 -2.18
N ILE A 14 8.52 13.95 -1.91
CA ILE A 14 7.26 13.19 -1.86
C ILE A 14 6.92 12.86 -0.41
N ARG A 15 5.88 13.50 0.13
CA ARG A 15 5.48 13.35 1.53
C ARG A 15 4.41 12.27 1.68
N ILE A 16 4.75 11.20 2.40
CA ILE A 16 3.87 10.04 2.63
C ILE A 16 3.63 9.85 4.12
N LEU A 17 2.35 9.83 4.52
CA LEU A 17 1.95 9.26 5.79
C LEU A 17 1.66 7.77 5.57
N CYS A 18 2.34 6.91 6.33
CA CYS A 18 2.11 5.48 6.36
C CYS A 18 1.24 5.13 7.58
N TRP A 19 0.24 4.28 7.38
CA TRP A 19 -0.50 3.71 8.48
C TRP A 19 -0.52 2.19 8.36
N VAL A 20 -0.16 1.54 9.47
CA VAL A 20 0.07 0.10 9.55
C VAL A 20 -0.96 -0.51 10.47
N THR A 21 -1.81 -1.38 9.91
CA THR A 21 -2.76 -2.14 10.72
C THR A 21 -2.04 -3.25 11.47
N THR A 22 -2.23 -3.27 12.77
CA THR A 22 -1.64 -4.26 13.67
C THR A 22 -2.62 -4.60 14.80
N VAL A 23 -2.24 -5.48 15.70
CA VAL A 23 -2.99 -5.81 16.91
C VAL A 23 -2.08 -5.73 18.14
N PRO A 24 -2.63 -5.54 19.35
CA PRO A 24 -1.83 -5.42 20.56
C PRO A 24 -0.80 -6.54 20.73
N GLY A 25 -1.17 -7.79 20.46
CA GLY A 25 -0.29 -8.95 20.60
C GLY A 25 0.88 -9.01 19.62
N THR A 26 0.89 -8.20 18.55
CA THR A 26 1.98 -8.17 17.56
C THR A 26 2.79 -6.87 17.57
N LEU A 27 2.49 -5.94 18.48
CA LEU A 27 3.22 -4.66 18.59
C LEU A 27 4.72 -4.86 18.79
N GLU A 28 5.11 -5.72 19.73
CA GLU A 28 6.50 -5.97 20.09
C GLU A 28 7.26 -6.89 19.12
N SER A 29 6.58 -7.49 18.17
CA SER A 29 7.17 -8.36 17.17
C SER A 29 7.06 -7.79 15.76
N LYS A 30 5.89 -7.89 15.13
CA LYS A 30 5.67 -7.47 13.75
C LYS A 30 5.74 -5.94 13.59
N ALA A 31 5.00 -5.17 14.39
CA ALA A 31 5.02 -3.72 14.29
C ALA A 31 6.41 -3.14 14.61
N ARG A 32 7.11 -3.71 15.59
CA ARG A 32 8.51 -3.35 15.88
C ARG A 32 9.43 -3.64 14.69
N ALA A 33 9.26 -4.76 13.98
CA ALA A 33 10.04 -5.06 12.78
C ALA A 33 9.79 -4.05 11.66
N VAL A 34 8.53 -3.69 11.42
CA VAL A 34 8.13 -2.62 10.49
C VAL A 34 8.79 -1.30 10.89
N ASN A 35 8.71 -0.91 12.16
CA ASN A 35 9.31 0.33 12.67
C ASN A 35 10.83 0.35 12.53
N ASN A 36 11.48 -0.79 12.73
CA ASN A 36 12.93 -0.92 12.62
C ASN A 36 13.46 -1.00 11.19
N THR A 37 12.59 -1.17 10.21
CA THR A 37 12.94 -1.31 8.81
C THR A 37 12.36 -0.17 7.95
N TRP A 38 11.42 -0.44 7.12
CA TRP A 38 10.95 0.46 6.07
C TRP A 38 10.14 1.67 6.59
N ALA A 39 9.48 1.56 7.75
CA ALA A 39 8.70 2.67 8.30
C ALA A 39 9.56 3.91 8.61
N LYS A 40 10.85 3.75 8.88
CA LYS A 40 11.82 4.85 9.03
C LYS A 40 11.92 5.79 7.82
N ARG A 41 11.44 5.34 6.67
CA ARG A 41 11.45 6.08 5.40
C ARG A 41 10.10 6.72 5.07
N CYS A 42 9.09 6.50 5.88
CA CYS A 42 7.86 7.28 5.87
C CYS A 42 8.09 8.66 6.48
N ASP A 43 7.36 9.67 6.03
CA ASP A 43 7.45 11.00 6.64
C ASP A 43 6.69 11.08 7.98
N LYS A 44 5.71 10.20 8.17
CA LYS A 44 5.02 9.88 9.42
C LYS A 44 4.54 8.44 9.35
N THR A 45 4.62 7.71 10.45
CA THR A 45 4.02 6.38 10.58
C THR A 45 3.01 6.39 11.73
N LEU A 46 1.88 5.70 11.53
CA LEU A 46 0.89 5.43 12.55
C LEU A 46 0.67 3.91 12.62
N PHE A 47 0.89 3.31 13.77
CA PHE A 47 0.51 1.92 14.04
C PHE A 47 -0.91 1.90 14.59
N VAL A 48 -1.83 1.28 13.86
CA VAL A 48 -3.26 1.34 14.16
C VAL A 48 -3.71 0.06 14.86
N ILE A 49 -4.23 0.22 16.06
CA ILE A 49 -4.84 -0.87 16.84
C ILE A 49 -6.30 -0.53 17.14
N ALA A 50 -7.11 -1.57 17.36
CA ALA A 50 -8.41 -1.40 18.01
C ALA A 50 -8.18 -0.94 19.46
N ASP A 51 -9.12 -0.17 19.98
CA ASP A 51 -9.07 0.27 21.37
C ASP A 51 -9.20 -0.95 22.29
N ASP A 52 -8.23 -1.12 23.18
CA ASP A 52 -8.14 -2.23 24.12
C ASP A 52 -7.90 -1.65 25.51
N PRO A 53 -8.90 -1.77 26.43
CA PRO A 53 -8.79 -1.24 27.79
C PRO A 53 -7.67 -1.89 28.64
N SER A 54 -7.17 -3.07 28.24
CA SER A 54 -6.06 -3.74 28.91
C SER A 54 -4.70 -3.10 28.67
N LEU A 55 -4.60 -2.23 27.66
CA LEU A 55 -3.36 -1.54 27.34
C LEU A 55 -3.23 -0.24 28.13
N PRO A 56 -2.03 0.09 28.64
CA PRO A 56 -1.78 1.36 29.34
C PRO A 56 -2.19 2.56 28.47
N GLU A 57 -2.73 3.62 29.10
CA GLU A 57 -3.13 4.84 28.37
C GLU A 57 -1.95 5.53 27.69
N ASN A 58 -0.75 5.50 28.27
CA ASN A 58 0.47 6.09 27.73
C ASN A 58 1.14 5.14 26.72
N THR A 59 0.61 5.07 25.53
CA THR A 59 1.27 4.42 24.39
C THR A 59 2.11 5.44 23.61
N GLN A 60 3.14 4.92 22.93
CA GLN A 60 4.06 5.69 22.10
C GLN A 60 3.27 6.60 21.11
N GLU A 61 3.78 7.78 20.83
CA GLU A 61 3.16 8.82 19.96
C GLU A 61 2.74 8.33 18.57
N ASP A 62 3.28 7.20 18.12
CA ASP A 62 2.99 6.62 16.81
C ASP A 62 1.90 5.53 16.84
N ILE A 63 1.30 5.23 17.99
CA ILE A 63 0.19 4.27 18.10
C ILE A 63 -1.15 5.01 18.08
N LEU A 64 -1.93 4.77 17.02
CA LEU A 64 -3.30 5.25 16.91
C LEU A 64 -4.28 4.18 17.41
N ARG A 65 -4.99 4.49 18.49
CA ARG A 65 -6.10 3.68 18.98
C ARG A 65 -7.41 4.15 18.35
N VAL A 66 -8.14 3.23 17.73
CA VAL A 66 -9.46 3.51 17.15
C VAL A 66 -10.55 2.75 17.91
N LYS A 67 -11.64 3.46 18.21
CA LYS A 67 -12.76 2.90 19.00
C LYS A 67 -13.60 1.96 18.14
N VAL A 68 -13.08 0.76 17.92
CA VAL A 68 -13.75 -0.33 17.20
C VAL A 68 -13.48 -1.66 17.93
N PRO A 69 -14.36 -2.66 17.81
CA PRO A 69 -14.07 -3.97 18.34
C PRO A 69 -12.82 -4.59 17.72
N ASN A 70 -12.13 -5.42 18.48
CA ASN A 70 -11.00 -6.19 17.97
C ASN A 70 -11.50 -7.35 17.07
N GLY A 71 -10.71 -7.72 16.08
CA GLY A 71 -10.98 -8.88 15.24
C GLY A 71 -11.07 -8.58 13.75
N ARG A 72 -10.95 -9.66 12.97
CA ARG A 72 -10.89 -9.58 11.50
C ARG A 72 -12.19 -9.00 10.90
N ASN A 73 -13.33 -9.28 11.53
CA ASN A 73 -14.64 -8.79 11.05
C ASN A 73 -14.79 -7.26 11.17
N HIS A 74 -13.92 -6.59 11.92
CA HIS A 74 -13.98 -5.14 12.16
C HIS A 74 -12.83 -4.38 11.47
N LEU A 75 -12.11 -5.01 10.52
CA LEU A 75 -11.05 -4.34 9.76
C LEU A 75 -11.59 -3.16 8.94
N THR A 76 -12.80 -3.27 8.38
CA THR A 76 -13.47 -2.17 7.68
C THR A 76 -13.66 -0.97 8.62
N ALA A 77 -14.22 -1.19 9.82
CA ALA A 77 -14.41 -0.13 10.80
C ALA A 77 -13.08 0.49 11.24
N LYS A 78 -12.05 -0.33 11.45
CA LYS A 78 -10.70 0.14 11.79
C LYS A 78 -10.16 1.08 10.71
N THR A 79 -10.26 0.69 9.43
CA THR A 79 -9.85 1.51 8.28
C THR A 79 -10.65 2.80 8.18
N VAL A 80 -11.98 2.74 8.31
CA VAL A 80 -12.85 3.92 8.26
C VAL A 80 -12.47 4.94 9.34
N GLN A 81 -12.32 4.50 10.59
CA GLN A 81 -11.93 5.40 11.70
C GLN A 81 -10.53 5.98 11.49
N THR A 82 -9.58 5.14 11.03
CA THR A 82 -8.22 5.58 10.72
C THR A 82 -8.21 6.65 9.63
N LEU A 83 -8.92 6.44 8.51
CA LEU A 83 -8.96 7.39 7.41
C LEU A 83 -9.69 8.69 7.78
N LYS A 84 -10.75 8.63 8.61
CA LYS A 84 -11.39 9.80 9.19
C LYS A 84 -10.41 10.58 10.08
N TYR A 85 -9.65 9.90 10.93
CA TYR A 85 -8.62 10.51 11.79
C TYR A 85 -7.51 11.17 10.97
N ILE A 86 -6.92 10.45 10.01
CA ILE A 86 -5.86 10.97 9.13
C ILE A 86 -6.35 12.18 8.33
N HIS A 87 -7.58 12.14 7.82
CA HIS A 87 -8.18 13.26 7.11
C HIS A 87 -8.27 14.51 8.00
N ASN A 88 -8.67 14.35 9.24
CA ASN A 88 -8.91 15.51 10.14
C ASN A 88 -7.59 16.11 10.65
N HIS A 89 -6.57 15.28 10.88
CA HIS A 89 -5.32 15.74 11.52
C HIS A 89 -4.16 15.97 10.55
N TYR A 90 -4.12 15.23 9.42
CA TYR A 90 -2.92 15.14 8.58
C TYR A 90 -3.13 15.45 7.10
N LEU A 91 -4.37 15.63 6.62
CA LEU A 91 -4.69 15.77 5.20
C LEU A 91 -3.86 16.84 4.48
N THR A 92 -3.56 17.95 5.12
CA THR A 92 -2.84 19.08 4.50
C THR A 92 -1.32 18.94 4.59
N GLN A 93 -0.84 18.10 5.51
CA GLN A 93 0.59 17.94 5.79
C GLN A 93 1.26 16.96 4.82
N TYR A 94 0.51 15.95 4.32
CA TYR A 94 1.04 14.89 3.45
C TYR A 94 0.35 14.88 2.09
N ASP A 95 1.04 14.36 1.09
CA ASP A 95 0.57 14.30 -0.30
C ASP A 95 -0.08 12.95 -0.61
N TRP A 96 0.40 11.89 0.07
CA TRP A 96 0.02 10.51 -0.13
C TRP A 96 -0.19 9.80 1.20
N PHE A 97 -1.07 8.80 1.20
CA PHE A 97 -1.44 8.01 2.36
C PHE A 97 -1.32 6.53 2.00
N LEU A 98 -0.32 5.85 2.59
CA LEU A 98 -0.02 4.45 2.37
C LEU A 98 -0.62 3.60 3.49
N LYS A 99 -1.43 2.60 3.13
CA LYS A 99 -1.83 1.50 4.01
C LYS A 99 -0.87 0.34 3.86
N ALA A 100 -0.50 -0.28 4.95
CA ALA A 100 0.16 -1.59 4.96
C ALA A 100 -0.33 -2.42 6.15
N ASP A 101 -0.13 -3.74 6.09
CA ASP A 101 -0.26 -4.62 7.24
C ASP A 101 1.08 -4.76 7.97
N ASP A 102 1.06 -5.27 9.20
CA ASP A 102 2.27 -5.45 10.01
C ASP A 102 3.18 -6.60 9.51
N ASP A 103 2.76 -7.29 8.45
CA ASP A 103 3.53 -8.29 7.71
C ASP A 103 3.74 -7.91 6.23
N THR A 104 3.64 -6.63 5.91
CA THR A 104 3.98 -6.08 4.59
C THR A 104 5.31 -5.35 4.66
N TYR A 105 6.23 -5.64 3.72
CA TYR A 105 7.47 -4.88 3.53
C TYR A 105 7.33 -3.93 2.36
N ILE A 106 7.76 -2.68 2.51
CA ILE A 106 7.66 -1.64 1.48
C ILE A 106 9.05 -1.10 1.11
N VAL A 107 9.38 -1.07 -0.18
CA VAL A 107 10.56 -0.37 -0.70
C VAL A 107 10.16 1.07 -0.99
N MET A 108 10.39 1.95 -0.01
CA MET A 108 9.86 3.32 0.00
C MET A 108 10.43 4.19 -1.13
N GLU A 109 11.66 3.97 -1.54
CA GLU A 109 12.29 4.68 -2.64
C GLU A 109 11.59 4.38 -3.98
N ASN A 110 11.28 3.10 -4.22
CA ASN A 110 10.54 2.69 -5.42
C ASN A 110 9.12 3.25 -5.41
N LEU A 111 8.47 3.23 -4.24
CA LEU A 111 7.15 3.85 -4.09
C LEU A 111 7.20 5.36 -4.34
N LYS A 112 8.11 6.09 -3.70
CA LYS A 112 8.24 7.55 -3.89
C LYS A 112 8.60 7.89 -5.34
N PHE A 113 9.42 7.06 -5.98
CA PHE A 113 9.70 7.21 -7.41
C PHE A 113 8.41 7.09 -8.24
N LEU A 114 7.64 6.02 -8.07
CA LEU A 114 6.35 5.86 -8.75
C LEU A 114 5.44 7.07 -8.52
N LEU A 115 5.28 7.50 -7.27
CA LEU A 115 4.40 8.61 -6.89
C LEU A 115 4.87 9.96 -7.42
N SER A 116 6.16 10.13 -7.71
CA SER A 116 6.69 11.36 -8.29
C SER A 116 6.12 11.67 -9.69
N HIS A 117 5.59 10.66 -10.37
CA HIS A 117 4.97 10.77 -11.69
C HIS A 117 3.45 11.00 -11.64
N TYR A 118 2.89 11.03 -10.44
CA TYR A 118 1.47 11.28 -10.23
C TYR A 118 1.22 12.63 -9.53
N ASN A 119 0.06 13.22 -9.82
CA ASN A 119 -0.36 14.45 -9.16
C ASN A 119 -1.32 14.11 -7.99
N HIS A 120 -0.87 14.29 -6.75
CA HIS A 120 -1.66 14.03 -5.55
C HIS A 120 -2.95 14.89 -5.43
N ARG A 121 -3.08 15.95 -6.26
CA ARG A 121 -4.31 16.77 -6.35
C ARG A 121 -5.38 16.11 -7.22
N LYS A 122 -5.06 15.01 -7.91
CA LYS A 122 -6.02 14.16 -8.64
C LYS A 122 -6.45 12.97 -7.80
N PRO A 123 -7.67 12.42 -7.99
CA PRO A 123 -8.20 11.30 -7.23
C PRO A 123 -7.54 9.99 -7.68
N ILE A 124 -6.49 9.56 -7.01
CA ILE A 124 -5.64 8.43 -7.39
C ILE A 124 -5.67 7.37 -6.30
N TYR A 125 -5.84 6.10 -6.70
CA TYR A 125 -5.82 4.91 -5.88
C TYR A 125 -4.92 3.86 -6.56
N LEU A 126 -3.83 3.44 -5.90
CA LEU A 126 -2.76 2.60 -6.42
C LEU A 126 -2.51 1.41 -5.50
N GLY A 127 -2.09 0.28 -6.08
CA GLY A 127 -1.76 -0.96 -5.38
C GLY A 127 -1.81 -2.14 -6.35
N HIS A 128 -1.88 -3.36 -5.82
CA HIS A 128 -2.13 -4.57 -6.60
C HIS A 128 -3.63 -4.71 -6.91
N LEU A 129 -3.98 -4.85 -8.18
CA LEU A 129 -5.37 -4.78 -8.65
C LEU A 129 -6.01 -6.16 -8.80
N PHE A 130 -6.93 -6.49 -7.89
CA PHE A 130 -7.88 -7.58 -8.04
C PHE A 130 -9.16 -7.14 -8.79
N LYS A 131 -9.77 -8.04 -9.56
CA LYS A 131 -10.99 -7.78 -10.35
C LYS A 131 -12.27 -8.35 -9.76
N LYS A 132 -12.17 -9.37 -8.90
CA LYS A 132 -13.33 -10.06 -8.30
C LYS A 132 -14.07 -9.12 -7.33
N TYR A 133 -15.35 -9.31 -7.17
CA TYR A 133 -16.23 -8.55 -6.24
C TYR A 133 -16.37 -7.05 -6.48
N SER A 134 -15.75 -6.47 -7.50
CA SER A 134 -15.91 -5.04 -7.81
C SER A 134 -15.86 -4.79 -9.31
N LYS A 135 -16.79 -3.99 -9.81
CA LYS A 135 -16.89 -3.64 -11.24
C LYS A 135 -15.59 -3.10 -11.83
N TYR A 136 -14.88 -2.28 -11.07
CA TYR A 136 -13.63 -1.65 -11.51
C TYR A 136 -12.39 -2.27 -10.85
N GLY A 137 -12.59 -3.30 -10.02
CA GLY A 137 -11.54 -3.91 -9.21
C GLY A 137 -11.29 -3.16 -7.90
N TYR A 138 -10.40 -3.71 -7.09
CA TYR A 138 -9.97 -3.17 -5.81
C TYR A 138 -8.50 -3.47 -5.59
N MET A 139 -7.83 -2.68 -4.75
CA MET A 139 -6.44 -2.92 -4.43
C MET A 139 -6.34 -3.84 -3.22
N SER A 140 -5.48 -4.87 -3.32
CA SER A 140 -5.20 -5.80 -2.21
C SER A 140 -4.78 -5.05 -0.95
N GLY A 141 -5.48 -5.31 0.15
CA GLY A 141 -5.12 -4.75 1.46
C GLY A 141 -3.75 -5.21 1.93
N GLY A 142 -3.44 -6.50 1.79
CA GLY A 142 -2.17 -7.08 2.24
C GLY A 142 -0.97 -6.65 1.40
N ALA A 143 -1.12 -6.46 0.08
CA ALA A 143 -0.06 -5.88 -0.73
C ALA A 143 0.24 -4.41 -0.37
N GLY A 144 -0.67 -3.79 0.36
CA GLY A 144 -0.65 -2.36 0.60
C GLY A 144 -1.25 -1.56 -0.55
N TYR A 145 -1.81 -0.39 -0.20
CA TYR A 145 -2.37 0.52 -1.19
C TYR A 145 -2.11 1.98 -0.83
N VAL A 146 -2.19 2.84 -1.83
CA VAL A 146 -1.90 4.26 -1.69
C VAL A 146 -3.07 5.11 -2.16
N LEU A 147 -3.46 6.06 -1.35
CA LEU A 147 -4.43 7.11 -1.68
C LEU A 147 -3.75 8.46 -1.84
N SER A 148 -4.11 9.20 -2.90
CA SER A 148 -3.72 10.59 -3.01
C SER A 148 -4.47 11.46 -2.00
N ARG A 149 -3.93 12.66 -1.70
CA ARG A 149 -4.63 13.67 -0.87
C ARG A 149 -6.04 13.96 -1.38
N LYS A 150 -6.22 14.03 -2.70
CA LYS A 150 -7.54 14.28 -3.29
C LYS A 150 -8.47 13.10 -3.08
N ALA A 151 -7.98 11.86 -3.25
CA ALA A 151 -8.75 10.64 -3.04
C ALA A 151 -9.25 10.54 -1.60
N LEU A 152 -8.36 10.71 -0.61
CA LEU A 152 -8.73 10.68 0.80
C LEU A 152 -9.76 11.77 1.14
N ARG A 153 -9.57 12.99 0.64
CA ARG A 153 -10.55 14.08 0.84
C ARG A 153 -11.92 13.72 0.28
N MET A 154 -11.98 13.16 -0.92
CA MET A 154 -13.25 12.77 -1.55
C MET A 154 -13.92 11.64 -0.79
N LEU A 155 -13.15 10.62 -0.42
CA LEU A 155 -13.61 9.47 0.36
C LEU A 155 -14.28 9.91 1.66
N VAL A 156 -13.60 10.72 2.47
CA VAL A 156 -14.15 11.14 3.77
C VAL A 156 -15.31 12.13 3.60
N LYS A 157 -15.15 13.16 2.76
CA LYS A 157 -16.17 14.21 2.64
C LYS A 157 -17.41 13.81 1.85
N LYS A 158 -17.30 12.91 0.88
CA LYS A 158 -18.39 12.52 -0.03
C LYS A 158 -18.81 11.07 0.09
N GLY A 159 -17.97 10.21 0.68
CA GLY A 159 -18.25 8.80 0.98
C GLY A 159 -18.74 8.64 2.42
N TYR A 160 -17.82 8.61 3.37
CA TYR A 160 -18.13 8.32 4.78
C TYR A 160 -18.99 9.35 5.51
N ARG A 161 -19.09 10.58 5.00
CA ARG A 161 -19.95 11.60 5.60
C ARG A 161 -21.43 11.42 5.27
N ILE A 162 -21.76 10.64 4.24
CA ILE A 162 -23.14 10.38 3.82
C ILE A 162 -23.58 9.03 4.38
N PRO A 163 -24.51 8.99 5.34
CA PRO A 163 -25.00 7.76 5.95
C PRO A 163 -25.46 6.75 4.89
N GLY A 164 -25.10 5.49 5.06
CA GLY A 164 -25.50 4.38 4.19
C GLY A 164 -24.84 4.34 2.81
N LYS A 165 -24.03 5.35 2.44
CA LYS A 165 -23.35 5.38 1.15
C LYS A 165 -22.17 4.39 1.07
N CYS A 166 -21.45 4.23 2.15
CA CYS A 166 -20.31 3.34 2.26
C CYS A 166 -20.52 2.37 3.42
N ARG A 167 -20.01 1.15 3.27
CA ARG A 167 -19.95 0.21 4.37
C ARG A 167 -18.95 0.73 5.41
N GLU A 168 -19.36 0.82 6.67
CA GLU A 168 -18.51 1.32 7.75
C GLU A 168 -18.00 0.22 8.68
N ASP A 169 -18.53 -1.02 8.57
CA ASP A 169 -18.05 -2.20 9.30
C ASP A 169 -18.42 -3.51 8.59
N GLY A 170 -17.71 -4.60 8.92
CA GLY A 170 -17.91 -5.91 8.33
C GLY A 170 -17.44 -6.05 6.89
N GLY A 171 -17.47 -7.28 6.36
CA GLY A 171 -17.00 -7.63 5.02
C GLY A 171 -15.48 -7.50 4.86
N ASP A 172 -15.03 -7.68 3.62
CA ASP A 172 -13.63 -7.50 3.27
C ASP A 172 -13.29 -6.01 3.18
N GLU A 173 -12.28 -5.59 3.92
CA GLU A 173 -11.91 -4.18 4.11
C GLU A 173 -11.58 -3.49 2.79
N ASP A 174 -10.76 -4.12 1.98
CA ASP A 174 -10.26 -3.59 0.70
C ASP A 174 -11.36 -3.52 -0.37
N VAL A 175 -12.29 -4.49 -0.39
CA VAL A 175 -13.49 -4.47 -1.25
C VAL A 175 -14.43 -3.35 -0.82
N ALA A 176 -14.71 -3.21 0.49
CA ALA A 176 -15.58 -2.17 1.02
C ALA A 176 -15.03 -0.76 0.73
N LEU A 177 -13.71 -0.57 0.93
CA LEU A 177 -13.00 0.66 0.59
C LEU A 177 -13.12 0.99 -0.89
N ALA A 178 -12.87 0.01 -1.77
CA ALA A 178 -12.94 0.23 -3.22
C ALA A 178 -14.33 0.63 -3.69
N HIS A 179 -15.39 -0.01 -3.20
CA HIS A 179 -16.77 0.39 -3.49
C HIS A 179 -17.06 1.82 -3.04
N CYS A 180 -16.59 2.20 -1.87
CA CYS A 180 -16.75 3.56 -1.37
C CYS A 180 -15.99 4.57 -2.23
N LEU A 181 -14.74 4.30 -2.61
CA LEU A 181 -13.93 5.14 -3.49
C LEU A 181 -14.59 5.31 -4.87
N GLN A 182 -15.09 4.23 -5.47
CA GLN A 182 -15.81 4.26 -6.74
C GLN A 182 -17.08 5.10 -6.66
N SER A 183 -17.83 5.02 -5.55
CA SER A 183 -19.04 5.81 -5.35
C SER A 183 -18.81 7.32 -5.30
N VAL A 184 -17.55 7.73 -5.12
CA VAL A 184 -17.12 9.14 -5.11
C VAL A 184 -16.20 9.49 -6.28
N ASN A 185 -16.20 8.68 -7.35
CA ASN A 185 -15.40 8.88 -8.56
C ASN A 185 -13.87 8.86 -8.32
N VAL A 186 -13.41 7.99 -7.43
CA VAL A 186 -12.00 7.65 -7.28
C VAL A 186 -11.81 6.24 -7.86
N HIS A 187 -11.02 6.15 -8.91
CA HIS A 187 -10.81 4.91 -9.63
C HIS A 187 -9.41 4.34 -9.41
N VAL A 188 -9.28 3.04 -9.63
CA VAL A 188 -8.02 2.32 -9.58
C VAL A 188 -7.11 2.73 -10.73
N HIS A 189 -5.80 2.73 -10.49
CA HIS A 189 -4.77 2.93 -11.51
C HIS A 189 -3.80 1.75 -11.47
N SER A 190 -3.37 1.29 -12.65
CA SER A 190 -2.42 0.17 -12.77
C SER A 190 -1.04 0.58 -12.27
N THR A 191 -0.37 -0.35 -11.60
CA THR A 191 1.02 -0.25 -11.15
C THR A 191 1.94 -1.30 -11.76
N ILE A 192 1.44 -2.03 -12.76
CA ILE A 192 2.26 -2.97 -13.53
C ILE A 192 3.26 -2.23 -14.41
N ASP A 193 4.43 -2.82 -14.61
CA ASP A 193 5.42 -2.29 -15.53
C ASP A 193 5.07 -2.60 -17.01
N LYS A 194 5.86 -2.06 -17.94
CA LYS A 194 5.63 -2.25 -19.38
C LYS A 194 5.72 -3.71 -19.85
N PHE A 195 6.29 -4.60 -19.03
CA PHE A 195 6.37 -6.04 -19.31
C PHE A 195 5.22 -6.81 -18.67
N GLY A 196 4.24 -6.13 -18.08
CA GLY A 196 3.10 -6.74 -17.40
C GLY A 196 3.45 -7.35 -16.05
N ARG A 197 4.52 -6.88 -15.40
CA ARG A 197 4.99 -7.41 -14.10
C ARG A 197 4.48 -6.54 -12.96
N GLU A 198 4.10 -7.20 -11.87
CA GLU A 198 3.55 -6.53 -10.69
C GLU A 198 4.63 -5.79 -9.88
N SER A 199 4.27 -4.62 -9.34
CA SER A 199 5.09 -3.84 -8.42
C SER A 199 4.66 -3.98 -6.96
N PHE A 200 3.40 -4.37 -6.70
CA PHE A 200 2.87 -4.69 -5.39
C PHE A 200 2.52 -6.17 -5.36
N LEU A 201 3.10 -6.94 -4.45
CA LEU A 201 2.90 -8.39 -4.38
C LEU A 201 1.89 -8.75 -3.27
N PRO A 202 0.71 -9.30 -3.64
CA PRO A 202 -0.32 -9.67 -2.66
C PRO A 202 0.01 -10.95 -1.89
N PHE A 203 1.02 -11.68 -2.31
CA PHE A 203 1.51 -12.90 -1.67
C PHE A 203 2.98 -12.74 -1.26
N SER A 204 3.53 -13.79 -0.63
CA SER A 204 4.94 -13.80 -0.26
C SER A 204 5.84 -13.77 -1.51
N GLY A 205 7.01 -13.14 -1.38
CA GLY A 205 8.00 -13.16 -2.46
C GLY A 205 8.36 -14.58 -2.90
N PHE A 206 8.31 -15.56 -1.99
CA PHE A 206 8.52 -16.98 -2.32
C PHE A 206 7.43 -17.51 -3.24
N ALA A 207 6.15 -17.25 -2.96
CA ALA A 207 5.05 -17.69 -3.82
C ALA A 207 5.19 -17.12 -5.25
N HIS A 208 5.58 -15.85 -5.35
CA HIS A 208 5.78 -15.20 -6.65
C HIS A 208 7.00 -15.73 -7.41
N VAL A 209 8.09 -16.08 -6.72
CA VAL A 209 9.34 -16.55 -7.36
C VAL A 209 9.33 -18.06 -7.63
N TYR A 210 8.81 -18.85 -6.72
CA TYR A 210 8.84 -20.31 -6.83
C TYR A 210 7.47 -20.92 -7.16
N GLY A 211 6.38 -20.26 -6.79
CA GLY A 211 5.06 -20.88 -6.78
C GLY A 211 4.91 -21.93 -5.65
N PRO A 212 3.81 -22.69 -5.65
CA PRO A 212 2.64 -22.39 -6.47
C PRO A 212 1.90 -21.13 -6.00
N MET A 213 1.23 -20.47 -6.92
CA MET A 213 0.25 -19.43 -6.57
C MET A 213 -1.05 -20.09 -6.10
N PRO A 214 -1.88 -19.37 -5.31
CA PRO A 214 -3.17 -19.89 -4.91
C PRO A 214 -4.01 -20.33 -6.10
N PRO A 215 -4.67 -21.51 -6.04
CA PRO A 215 -5.57 -21.97 -7.09
C PRO A 215 -6.68 -20.94 -7.38
N GLY A 216 -7.04 -20.77 -8.66
CA GLY A 216 -8.09 -19.86 -9.06
C GLY A 216 -7.69 -18.36 -9.03
N LEU A 217 -6.41 -18.04 -8.85
CA LEU A 217 -5.94 -16.66 -8.82
C LEU A 217 -6.29 -15.91 -10.11
N GLU A 218 -6.33 -16.58 -11.25
CA GLU A 218 -6.73 -16.01 -12.55
C GLU A 218 -8.17 -15.46 -12.56
N GLU A 219 -9.03 -15.95 -11.67
CA GLU A 219 -10.38 -15.40 -11.49
C GLU A 219 -10.37 -14.10 -10.68
N TRP A 220 -9.39 -13.95 -9.80
CA TRP A 220 -9.27 -12.82 -8.85
C TRP A 220 -8.44 -11.69 -9.42
N ASP A 221 -7.32 -12.05 -10.03
CA ASP A 221 -6.33 -11.08 -10.47
C ASP A 221 -6.72 -10.45 -11.81
N ARG A 222 -6.47 -9.15 -11.91
CA ARG A 222 -6.65 -8.42 -13.18
C ARG A 222 -5.60 -8.83 -14.19
N ASN A 223 -4.37 -9.02 -13.74
CA ASN A 223 -3.24 -9.48 -14.51
C ASN A 223 -2.71 -10.73 -13.81
N VAL A 224 -2.79 -11.88 -14.47
CA VAL A 224 -2.24 -13.11 -13.90
C VAL A 224 -0.76 -12.92 -13.61
N PRO A 225 -0.33 -13.01 -12.33
CA PRO A 225 1.05 -12.79 -11.98
C PRO A 225 1.98 -13.76 -12.69
N LYS A 226 3.06 -13.25 -13.23
CA LYS A 226 4.14 -14.08 -13.73
C LYS A 226 4.89 -14.70 -12.56
N ILE A 227 5.41 -15.90 -12.72
CA ILE A 227 6.14 -16.67 -11.70
C ILE A 227 7.57 -16.87 -12.15
N GLY A 228 8.47 -17.08 -11.21
CA GLY A 228 9.86 -17.38 -11.50
C GLY A 228 10.66 -16.17 -11.99
N SER A 229 11.54 -16.37 -12.95
CA SER A 229 12.40 -15.32 -13.51
C SER A 229 11.64 -14.19 -14.18
N GLU A 230 10.42 -14.46 -14.63
CA GLU A 230 9.52 -13.46 -15.24
C GLU A 230 8.71 -12.67 -14.21
N CYS A 231 8.73 -13.11 -12.94
CA CYS A 231 8.07 -12.39 -11.86
C CYS A 231 8.73 -11.05 -11.63
N CYS A 232 7.85 -10.17 -11.26
CA CYS A 232 8.08 -8.98 -10.49
C CYS A 232 8.81 -7.87 -11.24
N SER A 233 8.29 -6.66 -11.06
CA SER A 233 8.94 -5.46 -11.57
C SER A 233 10.34 -5.31 -10.97
N GLN A 234 11.28 -4.79 -11.73
CA GLN A 234 12.61 -4.43 -11.22
C GLN A 234 12.55 -3.33 -10.16
N LEU A 235 11.49 -2.50 -10.19
CA LEU A 235 11.19 -1.54 -9.14
C LEU A 235 10.02 -2.05 -8.28
N LEU A 236 10.22 -3.20 -7.69
CA LEU A 236 9.26 -3.80 -6.77
C LEU A 236 9.04 -2.89 -5.57
N ILE A 237 7.76 -2.72 -5.18
CA ILE A 237 7.36 -1.81 -4.11
C ILE A 237 7.01 -2.56 -2.84
N SER A 238 6.24 -3.65 -2.95
CA SER A 238 5.81 -4.35 -1.74
C SER A 238 5.86 -5.87 -1.83
N PHE A 239 6.02 -6.48 -0.63
CA PHE A 239 5.88 -7.91 -0.39
C PHE A 239 4.90 -8.12 0.76
N HIS A 240 3.98 -9.05 0.63
CA HIS A 240 3.07 -9.46 1.70
C HIS A 240 3.56 -10.76 2.38
N TYR A 241 2.99 -11.08 3.53
CA TYR A 241 3.35 -12.26 4.35
C TYR A 241 4.84 -12.33 4.71
N VAL A 242 5.43 -11.19 5.02
CA VAL A 242 6.84 -11.09 5.43
C VAL A 242 6.95 -11.20 6.95
N LYS A 243 7.64 -12.23 7.41
CA LYS A 243 7.92 -12.42 8.85
C LYS A 243 8.94 -11.39 9.35
N PRO A 244 8.97 -11.07 10.67
CA PRO A 244 9.88 -10.08 11.23
C PRO A 244 11.36 -10.31 10.94
N ASP A 245 11.83 -11.55 11.05
CA ASP A 245 13.20 -11.95 10.72
C ASP A 245 13.54 -11.72 9.25
N PHE A 246 12.60 -12.05 8.36
CA PHE A 246 12.77 -11.81 6.93
C PHE A 246 12.68 -10.31 6.57
N MET A 247 11.91 -9.50 7.30
CA MET A 247 11.94 -8.03 7.14
C MET A 247 13.33 -7.46 7.41
N LEU A 248 14.00 -7.93 8.49
CA LEU A 248 15.36 -7.51 8.81
C LEU A 248 16.37 -7.97 7.75
N MET A 249 16.19 -9.19 7.21
CA MET A 249 17.02 -9.69 6.12
C MET A 249 16.84 -8.86 4.84
N LEU A 250 15.60 -8.53 4.46
CA LEU A 250 15.32 -7.66 3.32
C LEU A 250 15.95 -6.27 3.50
N GLU A 251 15.83 -5.68 4.70
CA GLU A 251 16.47 -4.41 5.03
C GLU A 251 17.98 -4.47 4.83
N HIS A 252 18.63 -5.55 5.28
CA HIS A 252 20.05 -5.75 5.10
C HIS A 252 20.43 -5.88 3.63
N LEU A 253 19.74 -6.76 2.88
CA LEU A 253 20.04 -7.03 1.47
C LEU A 253 19.81 -5.80 0.58
N LEU A 254 18.76 -5.03 0.83
CA LEU A 254 18.40 -3.88 -0.01
C LEU A 254 19.26 -2.64 0.28
N TYR A 255 19.70 -2.45 1.53
CA TYR A 255 20.31 -1.18 1.93
C TYR A 255 21.74 -1.29 2.47
N ARG A 256 22.26 -2.51 2.66
CA ARG A 256 23.62 -2.76 3.19
C ARG A 256 24.52 -3.52 2.24
N THR A 257 23.96 -4.07 1.14
CA THR A 257 24.73 -4.83 0.16
C THR A 257 24.56 -4.23 -1.23
N SER A 258 25.50 -4.53 -2.12
CA SER A 258 25.47 -4.10 -3.53
C SER A 258 26.07 -5.17 -4.43
N VAL A 259 25.59 -5.25 -5.66
CA VAL A 259 26.19 -6.09 -6.70
C VAL A 259 27.14 -5.24 -7.53
N TYR A 260 28.42 -5.61 -7.57
CA TYR A 260 29.44 -4.89 -8.32
C TYR A 260 29.06 -4.75 -9.81
N GLY A 261 29.24 -3.54 -10.33
CA GLY A 261 28.96 -3.24 -11.75
C GLY A 261 27.48 -3.10 -12.12
N ARG A 262 26.53 -3.35 -11.20
CA ARG A 262 25.11 -3.16 -11.47
C ARG A 262 24.70 -1.71 -11.27
N LYS A 263 24.27 -1.05 -12.34
CA LYS A 263 23.73 0.31 -12.33
C LYS A 263 22.34 0.31 -12.98
N ILE A 264 21.40 1.04 -12.40
CA ILE A 264 20.09 1.32 -13.00
C ILE A 264 20.09 2.76 -13.48
N SER A 265 19.89 3.00 -14.78
CA SER A 265 19.79 4.36 -15.32
C SER A 265 18.40 4.93 -15.07
N GLU A 266 18.32 6.25 -14.83
CA GLU A 266 17.04 6.94 -14.63
C GLU A 266 16.13 6.81 -15.87
N GLU A 267 16.68 6.86 -17.06
CA GLU A 267 15.96 6.66 -18.32
C GLU A 267 15.41 5.23 -18.44
N GLY A 268 16.21 4.22 -18.10
CA GLY A 268 15.77 2.83 -18.06
C GLY A 268 14.60 2.60 -17.10
N VAL A 269 14.61 3.29 -15.97
CA VAL A 269 13.53 3.24 -14.97
C VAL A 269 12.26 3.91 -15.49
N LYS A 270 12.35 5.09 -16.10
CA LYS A 270 11.19 5.78 -16.71
C LYS A 270 10.53 4.91 -17.78
N ASN A 271 11.34 4.28 -18.62
CA ASN A 271 10.86 3.38 -19.68
C ASN A 271 10.23 2.10 -19.14
N LEU A 272 10.56 1.67 -17.92
CA LEU A 272 10.00 0.47 -17.31
C LEU A 272 8.51 0.62 -16.96
N PHE A 273 8.08 1.79 -16.50
CA PHE A 273 6.71 2.03 -16.04
C PHE A 273 5.77 2.62 -17.10
N ASN A 274 6.19 2.80 -18.34
CA ASN A 274 5.38 3.49 -19.36
C ASN A 274 4.77 4.80 -18.84
N ILE A 275 5.55 5.62 -18.15
CA ILE A 275 5.07 6.81 -17.48
C ILE A 275 4.71 7.87 -18.53
N GLY A 276 3.45 7.85 -18.94
CA GLY A 276 2.80 8.85 -19.78
C GLY A 276 1.61 9.48 -19.06
N PRO A 277 0.86 10.38 -19.70
CA PRO A 277 -0.35 10.96 -19.11
C PRO A 277 -1.31 9.84 -18.72
N VAL A 278 -1.63 9.77 -17.43
CA VAL A 278 -2.45 8.72 -16.81
C VAL A 278 -3.84 8.72 -17.43
N LYS A 279 -4.15 7.69 -18.21
CA LYS A 279 -5.54 7.39 -18.61
C LYS A 279 -6.16 6.48 -17.55
N PRO A 280 -7.37 6.76 -17.05
CA PRO A 280 -8.10 5.83 -16.20
C PRO A 280 -8.30 4.52 -16.94
N LEU A 281 -8.18 3.38 -16.24
CA LEU A 281 -8.52 2.09 -16.80
C LEU A 281 -10.02 2.10 -17.15
N THR A 282 -10.36 2.20 -18.43
CA THR A 282 -11.72 2.03 -18.89
C THR A 282 -12.02 0.52 -18.97
N TYR A 283 -13.03 0.08 -18.23
CA TYR A 283 -13.55 -1.26 -18.35
C TYR A 283 -14.30 -1.36 -19.70
N SER A 284 -13.77 -2.14 -20.62
CA SER A 284 -14.53 -2.59 -21.79
C SER A 284 -15.05 -4.01 -21.48
N PRO A 285 -16.35 -4.24 -21.31
CA PRO A 285 -16.87 -5.59 -21.22
C PRO A 285 -16.61 -6.27 -22.57
N LYS A 286 -15.84 -7.36 -22.58
CA LYS A 286 -15.86 -8.24 -23.74
C LYS A 286 -17.28 -8.78 -23.86
N ARG A 287 -17.89 -8.57 -25.01
CA ARG A 287 -19.15 -9.20 -25.44
C ARG A 287 -19.00 -10.71 -25.51
#